data_4ff2c8d3cad05fece763e737eaad04c2
#
_entry.id   4ff2c8d3cad05fece763e737eaad04c2
#
_cell.length_a   1.000
_cell.length_b   1.000
_cell.length_c   1.000
_cell.angle_alpha   90.00
_cell.angle_beta   90.00
_cell.angle_gamma   90.00
#
_symmetry.space_group_name_H-M   'P 1'
#
loop_
_entity.id
_entity.type
_entity.pdbx_description
1 polymer ?
#
loop_
_entity_poly.entity_id
_entity_poly.type
_entity_poly.pdbx_seq_one_letter_code
_entity_poly.pdbx_strand_id
1 'polypeptide(L)'
;MNPEYFKTRFRTTENQVHFPEEFVIITAYPTTGETWDPSKIEEADQKLEEELKFRKTWIIRIEGYSPETGHAEPGWGTTMPIEEACEIGLRYRQDAIYHVKNDLLSVTYCDERRELVNIGSFEARLDD
;
A
#
# COMPACT_ATOMS: atom_id res chain seq x y z
N MET A 1 -14.95 -0.81 -7.32
CA MET A 1 -13.63 -0.38 -6.81
C MET A 1 -13.36 1.03 -7.29
N ASN A 2 -12.79 1.87 -6.43
CA ASN A 2 -12.49 3.27 -6.77
C ASN A 2 -11.52 3.33 -7.96
N PRO A 3 -11.88 4.03 -9.06
CA PRO A 3 -11.01 4.14 -10.23
C PRO A 3 -9.63 4.73 -9.96
N GLU A 4 -9.47 5.48 -8.87
CA GLU A 4 -8.19 6.07 -8.50
C GLU A 4 -7.12 5.01 -8.25
N TYR A 5 -7.50 3.81 -7.79
CA TYR A 5 -6.53 2.72 -7.59
C TYR A 5 -5.82 2.34 -8.89
N PHE A 6 -6.48 2.51 -10.04
CA PHE A 6 -5.91 2.15 -11.34
C PHE A 6 -4.98 3.21 -11.90
N LYS A 7 -4.97 4.41 -11.31
CA LYS A 7 -4.16 5.56 -11.76
C LYS A 7 -3.02 5.89 -10.81
N THR A 8 -2.93 5.20 -9.68
CA THR A 8 -1.91 5.47 -8.66
C THR A 8 -0.51 5.28 -9.21
N ARG A 9 0.37 6.20 -8.87
CA ARG A 9 1.81 6.07 -9.07
C ARG A 9 2.47 5.95 -7.71
N PHE A 10 3.72 5.49 -7.69
CA PHE A 10 4.44 5.25 -6.45
C PHE A 10 5.79 5.95 -6.47
N ARG A 11 6.22 6.37 -5.28
CA ARG A 11 7.55 6.95 -5.08
C ARG A 11 8.11 6.52 -3.73
N THR A 12 9.44 6.40 -3.66
CA THR A 12 10.15 6.04 -2.44
C THR A 12 11.02 7.21 -2.01
N THR A 13 11.36 7.23 -0.70
CA THR A 13 12.31 8.21 -0.17
C THR A 13 13.75 7.72 -0.31
N GLU A 14 13.94 6.42 -0.53
CA GLU A 14 15.25 5.81 -0.71
C GLU A 14 15.60 5.72 -2.19
N ASN A 15 16.89 5.89 -2.51
CA ASN A 15 17.39 5.70 -3.87
C ASN A 15 17.78 4.24 -4.08
N GLN A 16 17.61 3.75 -5.31
CA GLN A 16 18.08 2.43 -5.73
C GLN A 16 17.58 1.28 -4.84
N VAL A 17 16.27 1.22 -4.67
CA VAL A 17 15.63 0.16 -3.89
C VAL A 17 15.63 -1.15 -4.69
N HIS A 18 16.04 -2.24 -4.05
CA HIS A 18 15.90 -3.58 -4.60
C HIS A 18 14.60 -4.18 -4.09
N PHE A 19 13.59 -4.21 -4.93
CA PHE A 19 12.29 -4.77 -4.56
C PHE A 19 12.33 -6.31 -4.64
N PRO A 20 11.73 -7.00 -3.63
CA PRO A 20 11.56 -8.44 -3.72
C PRO A 20 10.69 -8.83 -4.92
N GLU A 21 10.77 -10.09 -5.33
CA GLU A 21 9.93 -10.63 -6.39
C GLU A 21 8.44 -10.50 -6.08
N GLU A 22 8.08 -10.66 -4.81
CA GLU A 22 6.70 -10.53 -4.35
C GLU A 22 6.65 -9.72 -3.05
N PHE A 23 5.77 -8.73 -3.02
CA PHE A 23 5.55 -7.90 -1.83
C PHE A 23 4.17 -7.26 -1.88
N VAL A 24 3.77 -6.67 -0.75
CA VAL A 24 2.50 -5.95 -0.63
C VAL A 24 2.77 -4.50 -0.22
N ILE A 25 1.81 -3.63 -0.50
CA ILE A 25 1.86 -2.23 -0.08
C ILE A 25 0.61 -1.96 0.74
N ILE A 26 0.80 -1.57 2.01
CA ILE A 26 -0.27 -1.34 2.98
C ILE A 26 -0.16 0.08 3.50
N THR A 27 -1.29 0.76 3.62
CA THR A 27 -1.35 2.09 4.22
C THR A 27 -2.21 2.06 5.49
N ALA A 28 -2.05 3.07 6.33
CA ALA A 28 -2.93 3.34 7.46
C ALA A 28 -3.38 4.79 7.31
N TYR A 29 -4.28 5.00 6.36
CA TYR A 29 -4.73 6.32 5.93
C TYR A 29 -6.25 6.28 5.75
N PRO A 30 -6.98 7.40 5.96
CA PRO A 30 -8.44 7.38 5.80
C PRO A 30 -8.85 6.89 4.42
N THR A 31 -9.82 5.98 4.39
CA THR A 31 -10.38 5.51 3.13
C THR A 31 -11.28 6.59 2.53
N THR A 32 -11.67 6.41 1.27
CA THR A 32 -12.54 7.35 0.57
C THR A 32 -13.81 7.62 1.40
N GLY A 33 -14.08 8.88 1.67
CA GLY A 33 -15.26 9.30 2.42
C GLY A 33 -15.07 9.36 3.93
N GLU A 34 -13.95 8.88 4.46
CA GLU A 34 -13.63 9.01 5.89
C GLU A 34 -12.71 10.21 6.12
N THR A 35 -12.83 10.79 7.31
CA THR A 35 -11.95 11.88 7.75
C THR A 35 -11.37 11.52 9.10
N TRP A 36 -10.04 11.57 9.22
CA TRP A 36 -9.34 11.35 10.49
C TRP A 36 -8.55 12.61 10.83
N ASP A 37 -8.38 12.88 12.13
CA ASP A 37 -7.47 13.93 12.57
C ASP A 37 -6.04 13.61 12.13
N PRO A 38 -5.21 14.61 11.78
CA PRO A 38 -3.82 14.36 11.41
C PRO A 38 -3.04 13.56 12.44
N SER A 39 -3.30 13.78 13.73
CA SER A 39 -2.65 13.03 14.80
C SER A 39 -3.05 11.56 14.79
N LYS A 40 -4.29 11.26 14.43
CA LYS A 40 -4.78 9.87 14.32
C LYS A 40 -4.13 9.17 13.14
N ILE A 41 -3.96 9.87 12.02
CA ILE A 41 -3.29 9.32 10.84
C ILE A 41 -1.85 8.97 11.18
N GLU A 42 -1.13 9.89 11.83
CA GLU A 42 0.26 9.69 12.23
C GLU A 42 0.39 8.53 13.21
N GLU A 43 -0.49 8.45 14.20
CA GLU A 43 -0.49 7.37 15.18
C GLU A 43 -0.74 6.01 14.52
N ALA A 44 -1.71 5.93 13.61
CA ALA A 44 -2.01 4.69 12.90
C ALA A 44 -0.83 4.25 12.03
N ASP A 45 -0.21 5.19 11.34
CA ASP A 45 0.97 4.92 10.50
C ASP A 45 2.13 4.39 11.34
N GLN A 46 2.39 4.99 12.50
CA GLN A 46 3.45 4.53 13.40
C GLN A 46 3.16 3.13 13.94
N LYS A 47 1.92 2.85 14.30
CA LYS A 47 1.53 1.51 14.78
C LYS A 47 1.72 0.46 13.69
N LEU A 48 1.35 0.80 12.47
CA LEU A 48 1.54 -0.09 11.34
C LEU A 48 3.03 -0.35 11.10
N GLU A 49 3.85 0.68 11.13
CA GLU A 49 5.29 0.54 11.00
C GLU A 49 5.88 -0.40 12.05
N GLU A 50 5.52 -0.21 13.32
CA GLU A 50 6.01 -1.05 14.41
C GLU A 50 5.60 -2.50 14.23
N GLU A 51 4.36 -2.74 13.84
CA GLU A 51 3.84 -4.08 13.60
C GLU A 51 4.60 -4.77 12.46
N LEU A 52 4.85 -4.06 11.37
CA LEU A 52 5.54 -4.61 10.22
C LEU A 52 7.02 -4.86 10.53
N LYS A 53 7.68 -3.94 11.24
CA LYS A 53 9.07 -4.10 11.64
C LYS A 53 9.29 -5.25 12.61
N PHE A 54 8.31 -5.54 13.45
CA PHE A 54 8.37 -6.65 14.38
C PHE A 54 8.53 -7.99 13.66
N ARG A 55 8.06 -8.09 12.44
CA ARG A 55 8.15 -9.31 11.63
C ARG A 55 9.56 -9.59 11.13
N LYS A 56 10.45 -8.59 11.16
CA LYS A 56 11.86 -8.72 10.73
C LYS A 56 12.01 -9.17 9.28
N THR A 57 11.07 -8.75 8.42
CA THR A 57 11.14 -8.98 6.98
C THR A 57 11.51 -7.68 6.28
N TRP A 58 11.64 -7.74 4.96
CA TRP A 58 11.91 -6.53 4.18
C TRP A 58 10.77 -5.53 4.38
N ILE A 59 11.12 -4.27 4.62
CA ILE A 59 10.17 -3.18 4.77
C ILE A 59 10.76 -1.89 4.20
N ILE A 60 9.94 -1.13 3.50
CA ILE A 60 10.35 0.15 2.93
C ILE A 60 9.19 1.14 2.98
N ARG A 61 9.53 2.41 3.18
CA ARG A 61 8.56 3.49 3.04
C ARG A 61 8.26 3.70 1.57
N ILE A 62 6.98 3.68 1.20
CA ILE A 62 6.55 3.92 -0.17
C ILE A 62 5.26 4.74 -0.14
N GLU A 63 5.16 5.71 -1.02
CA GLU A 63 4.01 6.60 -1.08
C GLU A 63 3.27 6.39 -2.40
N GLY A 64 1.95 6.15 -2.31
CA GLY A 64 1.08 6.14 -3.47
C GLY A 64 0.49 7.53 -3.66
N TYR A 65 0.41 8.00 -4.88
CA TYR A 65 -0.16 9.31 -5.14
C TYR A 65 -0.91 9.35 -6.47
N SER A 66 -1.84 10.32 -6.57
CA SER A 66 -2.57 10.58 -7.80
C SER A 66 -1.90 11.71 -8.55
N PRO A 67 -1.40 11.46 -9.78
CA PRO A 67 -0.81 12.54 -10.58
C PRO A 67 -1.82 13.62 -10.99
N GLU A 68 -3.12 13.28 -11.00
CA GLU A 68 -4.18 14.22 -11.39
C GLU A 68 -4.53 15.19 -10.27
N THR A 69 -4.64 14.69 -9.03
CA THR A 69 -5.10 15.50 -7.90
C THR A 69 -3.98 15.92 -6.94
N GLY A 70 -2.84 15.23 -7.00
CA GLY A 70 -1.75 15.43 -6.06
C GLY A 70 -1.97 14.75 -4.70
N HIS A 71 -3.13 14.12 -4.49
CA HIS A 71 -3.39 13.39 -3.24
C HIS A 71 -2.37 12.27 -3.07
N ALA A 72 -1.79 12.17 -1.88
CA ALA A 72 -0.75 11.20 -1.59
C ALA A 72 -1.03 10.48 -0.27
N GLU A 73 -0.76 9.18 -0.24
CA GLU A 73 -0.95 8.36 0.94
C GLU A 73 0.35 7.61 1.24
N PRO A 74 1.07 8.01 2.30
CA PRO A 74 2.26 7.28 2.71
C PRO A 74 1.88 5.88 3.20
N GLY A 75 2.66 4.89 2.81
CA GLY A 75 2.44 3.51 3.20
C GLY A 75 3.73 2.76 3.37
N TRP A 76 3.61 1.44 3.44
CA TRP A 76 4.74 0.55 3.67
C TRP A 76 4.71 -0.61 2.69
N GLY A 77 5.84 -0.85 2.02
CA GLY A 77 6.07 -2.05 1.24
C GLY A 77 6.71 -3.09 2.14
N THR A 78 6.21 -4.32 2.10
CA THR A 78 6.73 -5.39 2.94
C THR A 78 6.39 -6.75 2.35
N THR A 79 7.06 -7.80 2.81
CA THR A 79 6.81 -9.16 2.34
C THR A 79 5.94 -9.91 3.33
N MET A 80 4.83 -10.47 2.85
CA MET A 80 3.95 -11.35 3.60
C MET A 80 2.91 -11.97 2.68
N PRO A 81 2.23 -13.05 3.10
CA PRO A 81 1.12 -13.61 2.33
C PRO A 81 -0.01 -12.58 2.17
N ILE A 82 -0.68 -12.61 1.01
CA ILE A 82 -1.74 -11.64 0.68
C ILE A 82 -2.90 -11.67 1.69
N GLU A 83 -3.29 -12.85 2.16
CA GLU A 83 -4.36 -12.99 3.16
C GLU A 83 -4.02 -12.26 4.44
N GLU A 84 -2.78 -12.40 4.90
CA GLU A 84 -2.31 -11.72 6.10
C GLU A 84 -2.28 -10.21 5.90
N ALA A 85 -1.83 -9.77 4.74
CA ALA A 85 -1.82 -8.35 4.39
C ALA A 85 -3.23 -7.76 4.40
N CYS A 86 -4.22 -8.49 3.88
CA CYS A 86 -5.61 -8.07 3.91
C CYS A 86 -6.15 -7.97 5.34
N GLU A 87 -5.80 -8.92 6.22
CA GLU A 87 -6.21 -8.87 7.63
C GLU A 87 -5.64 -7.61 8.32
N ILE A 88 -4.38 -7.30 8.04
CA ILE A 88 -3.77 -6.08 8.56
C ILE A 88 -4.49 -4.86 8.01
N GLY A 89 -4.76 -4.83 6.71
CA GLY A 89 -5.51 -3.75 6.08
C GLY A 89 -6.85 -3.49 6.75
N LEU A 90 -7.59 -4.57 7.05
CA LEU A 90 -8.88 -4.45 7.75
C LEU A 90 -8.73 -3.83 9.13
N ARG A 91 -7.69 -4.22 9.89
CA ARG A 91 -7.45 -3.66 11.22
C ARG A 91 -7.16 -2.16 11.18
N TYR A 92 -6.58 -1.69 10.11
CA TYR A 92 -6.31 -0.27 9.89
C TYR A 92 -7.38 0.42 9.04
N ARG A 93 -8.52 -0.27 8.84
CA ARG A 93 -9.71 0.27 8.15
C ARG A 93 -9.44 0.66 6.71
N GLN A 94 -8.60 -0.11 6.05
CA GLN A 94 -8.31 0.10 4.63
C GLN A 94 -9.28 -0.72 3.77
N ASP A 95 -9.78 -0.10 2.71
CA ASP A 95 -10.65 -0.80 1.75
C ASP A 95 -9.85 -1.80 0.93
N ALA A 96 -8.65 -1.42 0.54
CA ALA A 96 -7.86 -2.19 -0.40
C ALA A 96 -6.37 -2.06 -0.09
N ILE A 97 -5.60 -3.01 -0.61
CA ILE A 97 -4.14 -2.99 -0.58
C ILE A 97 -3.61 -3.32 -1.97
N TYR A 98 -2.34 -3.06 -2.19
CA TYR A 98 -1.66 -3.43 -3.43
C TYR A 98 -0.80 -4.67 -3.21
N HIS A 99 -0.65 -5.44 -4.27
CA HIS A 99 0.19 -6.63 -4.32
C HIS A 99 1.03 -6.58 -5.58
N VAL A 100 2.32 -6.90 -5.47
CA VAL A 100 3.23 -6.97 -6.60
C VAL A 100 3.87 -8.36 -6.64
N LYS A 101 3.81 -9.00 -7.79
CA LYS A 101 4.50 -10.27 -8.02
C LYS A 101 5.11 -10.27 -9.42
N ASN A 102 6.43 -10.44 -9.51
CA ASN A 102 7.14 -10.39 -10.79
C ASN A 102 6.78 -9.15 -11.59
N ASP A 103 6.82 -7.98 -10.94
CA ASP A 103 6.45 -6.68 -11.51
C ASP A 103 4.97 -6.50 -11.83
N LEU A 104 4.15 -7.52 -11.64
CA LEU A 104 2.71 -7.42 -11.88
C LEU A 104 2.04 -6.78 -10.67
N LEU A 105 1.57 -5.55 -10.86
CA LEU A 105 0.85 -4.81 -9.83
C LEU A 105 -0.62 -5.15 -9.87
N SER A 106 -1.16 -5.48 -8.73
CA SER A 106 -2.59 -5.76 -8.56
C SER A 106 -3.12 -5.04 -7.34
N VAL A 107 -4.43 -4.83 -7.30
CA VAL A 107 -5.13 -4.28 -6.17
C VAL A 107 -6.23 -5.26 -5.76
N THR A 108 -6.48 -5.38 -4.45
CA THR A 108 -7.57 -6.21 -3.94
C THR A 108 -8.25 -5.52 -2.77
N TYR A 109 -9.56 -5.75 -2.65
CA TYR A 109 -10.26 -5.40 -1.42
C TYR A 109 -9.72 -6.25 -0.25
N CYS A 110 -9.74 -5.70 0.94
CA CYS A 110 -9.27 -6.40 2.14
C CYS A 110 -10.32 -7.34 2.74
N ASP A 111 -11.60 -7.08 2.49
CA ASP A 111 -12.70 -7.87 3.01
C ASP A 111 -13.00 -9.13 2.18
N GLU A 112 -14.19 -9.70 2.30
CA GLU A 112 -14.58 -10.93 1.59
C GLU A 112 -14.57 -10.80 0.07
N ARG A 113 -14.47 -9.57 -0.47
CA ARG A 113 -14.38 -9.34 -1.91
C ARG A 113 -12.94 -9.49 -2.43
N ARG A 114 -12.08 -10.19 -1.72
CA ARG A 114 -10.68 -10.38 -2.09
C ARG A 114 -10.54 -11.05 -3.44
N GLU A 115 -10.06 -10.27 -4.41
CA GLU A 115 -9.76 -10.75 -5.75
C GLU A 115 -8.73 -9.80 -6.35
N LEU A 116 -7.59 -10.34 -6.75
CA LEU A 116 -6.51 -9.53 -7.32
C LEU A 116 -6.94 -8.99 -8.70
N VAL A 117 -7.02 -7.68 -8.80
CA VAL A 117 -7.29 -7.00 -10.06
C VAL A 117 -5.96 -6.48 -10.60
N ASN A 118 -5.50 -7.08 -11.69
CA ASN A 118 -4.24 -6.72 -12.34
C ASN A 118 -4.36 -5.34 -12.98
N ILE A 119 -3.43 -4.44 -12.68
CA ILE A 119 -3.41 -3.09 -13.25
C ILE A 119 -2.10 -2.75 -13.96
N GLY A 120 -1.25 -3.72 -14.20
CA GLY A 120 -0.08 -3.57 -15.06
C GLY A 120 1.26 -3.65 -14.34
N SER A 121 2.27 -3.02 -14.91
CA SER A 121 3.63 -3.05 -14.38
C SER A 121 3.80 -2.09 -13.21
N PHE A 122 4.34 -2.59 -12.10
CA PHE A 122 4.70 -1.76 -10.96
C PHE A 122 5.82 -0.79 -11.33
N GLU A 123 6.85 -1.29 -12.02
CA GLU A 123 8.01 -0.48 -12.42
C GLU A 123 7.57 0.72 -13.28
N ALA A 124 6.59 0.52 -14.15
CA ALA A 124 6.07 1.60 -14.98
C ALA A 124 5.37 2.69 -14.18
N ARG A 125 4.96 2.41 -12.95
CA ARG A 125 4.28 3.35 -12.06
C ARG A 125 5.19 3.89 -10.95
N LEU A 126 6.43 3.44 -10.92
CA LEU A 126 7.39 3.86 -9.90
C LEU A 126 8.18 5.06 -10.43
N ASP A 127 8.22 6.13 -9.65
CA ASP A 127 8.99 7.32 -10.00
C ASP A 127 10.48 7.08 -9.75
N ASP A 128 11.29 7.65 -10.61
CA ASP A 128 12.75 7.60 -10.49
C ASP A 128 13.27 8.46 -9.33
#